data_2d162cef81293cff50ced28bf0a226b0
#
_entry.id   2d162cef81293cff50ced28bf0a226b0
#
_cell.length_a   1.000
_cell.length_b   1.000
_cell.length_c   1.000
_cell.angle_alpha   90.00
_cell.angle_beta   90.00
_cell.angle_gamma   90.00
#
_symmetry.space_group_name_H-M   'P 1'
#
loop_
_entity.id
_entity.type
_entity.pdbx_description
1 polymer ?
#
loop_
_entity_poly.entity_id
_entity_poly.type
_entity_poly.pdbx_seq_one_letter_code
_entity_poly.pdbx_strand_id
1 'polypeptide(L)'
;GTTNTTATKNAANGGSDGSSGENTYNNYSTGGSGQGTTTREFGESAGKLYAGGGGGGSTYDRNGQGTAGVGGEGGGGNGGSIAGEATSGQENTGSGGGGGTAHDSPPGRTKGAAGGSGIVCIRLHKEA
;
A
#
# COMPACT_ATOMS: atom_id res chain seq x y z
N GLY A 1 -7.43 -1.24 -5.62
CA GLY A 1 -7.14 -2.57 -6.17
C GLY A 1 -8.42 -3.32 -6.54
N THR A 2 -8.37 -4.20 -7.53
CA THR A 2 -9.47 -5.09 -7.90
C THR A 2 -9.47 -6.33 -7.00
N THR A 3 -10.65 -6.86 -6.71
CA THR A 3 -10.78 -8.14 -6.02
C THR A 3 -10.50 -9.28 -6.98
N ASN A 4 -9.72 -10.27 -6.55
CA ASN A 4 -9.51 -11.48 -7.30
C ASN A 4 -10.74 -12.38 -7.18
N THR A 5 -11.36 -12.71 -8.31
CA THR A 5 -12.53 -13.60 -8.38
C THR A 5 -12.18 -15.07 -8.58
N THR A 6 -10.91 -15.39 -8.74
CA THR A 6 -10.41 -16.78 -8.82
C THR A 6 -10.03 -17.32 -7.44
N ALA A 7 -9.73 -18.61 -7.34
CA ALA A 7 -9.46 -19.31 -6.08
C ALA A 7 -8.25 -18.79 -5.27
N THR A 8 -7.49 -17.89 -5.81
CA THR A 8 -6.38 -17.23 -5.12
C THR A 8 -6.80 -15.89 -4.57
N LYS A 9 -6.49 -15.68 -3.34
CA LYS A 9 -7.01 -14.61 -2.49
C LYS A 9 -5.95 -13.58 -2.12
N ASN A 10 -5.00 -13.38 -3.03
CA ASN A 10 -3.96 -12.40 -2.84
C ASN A 10 -4.51 -10.98 -3.03
N ALA A 11 -4.11 -10.10 -2.18
CA ALA A 11 -4.46 -8.70 -2.27
C ALA A 11 -3.45 -7.91 -3.09
N ALA A 12 -3.90 -6.83 -3.70
CA ALA A 12 -3.04 -5.95 -4.47
C ALA A 12 -2.12 -5.13 -3.56
N ASN A 13 -0.91 -4.90 -4.03
CA ASN A 13 0.03 -4.00 -3.37
C ASN A 13 -0.39 -2.53 -3.58
N GLY A 14 0.11 -1.67 -2.73
CA GLY A 14 -0.03 -0.23 -2.89
C GLY A 14 0.82 0.28 -4.06
N GLY A 15 0.31 1.28 -4.75
CA GLY A 15 1.08 2.01 -5.76
C GLY A 15 2.07 2.98 -5.11
N SER A 16 3.14 3.27 -5.79
CA SER A 16 4.11 4.29 -5.44
C SER A 16 4.58 5.04 -6.69
N ASP A 17 5.03 6.26 -6.54
CA ASP A 17 5.65 7.05 -7.61
C ASP A 17 4.77 7.25 -8.88
N GLY A 18 3.47 7.55 -8.72
CA GLY A 18 2.54 7.95 -9.78
C GLY A 18 1.92 6.82 -10.58
N SER A 19 2.22 5.57 -10.30
CA SER A 19 1.49 4.45 -10.89
C SER A 19 0.32 4.01 -10.02
N SER A 20 -0.66 3.41 -10.64
CA SER A 20 -1.73 2.74 -9.91
C SER A 20 -1.18 1.60 -9.08
N GLY A 21 -1.79 1.37 -7.93
CA GLY A 21 -1.58 0.12 -7.21
C GLY A 21 -1.95 -1.07 -8.11
N GLU A 22 -1.36 -2.22 -7.80
CA GLU A 22 -1.61 -3.41 -8.58
C GLU A 22 -3.05 -3.88 -8.58
N ASN A 23 -3.37 -4.53 -9.67
CA ASN A 23 -4.54 -5.38 -9.77
C ASN A 23 -4.13 -6.84 -9.50
N THR A 24 -4.82 -7.50 -8.60
CA THR A 24 -4.67 -8.93 -8.45
C THR A 24 -5.42 -9.65 -9.55
N TYR A 25 -4.69 -10.25 -10.47
CA TYR A 25 -5.24 -11.06 -11.53
C TYR A 25 -4.52 -12.41 -11.56
N ASN A 26 -5.24 -13.50 -11.47
CA ASN A 26 -4.71 -14.86 -11.62
C ASN A 26 -3.45 -15.20 -10.80
N ASN A 27 -3.44 -15.01 -9.52
CA ASN A 27 -2.37 -15.41 -8.61
C ASN A 27 -1.12 -14.54 -8.56
N TYR A 28 -1.06 -13.46 -9.28
CA TYR A 28 0.12 -12.61 -9.29
C TYR A 28 -0.25 -11.21 -8.83
N SER A 29 0.34 -10.81 -7.72
CA SER A 29 0.39 -9.42 -7.34
C SER A 29 1.83 -8.92 -7.54
N THR A 30 2.07 -8.21 -8.62
CA THR A 30 3.32 -7.47 -8.81
C THR A 30 3.13 -6.03 -8.33
N GLY A 31 3.98 -5.51 -7.45
CA GLY A 31 3.85 -4.17 -6.88
C GLY A 31 3.87 -3.08 -7.95
N GLY A 32 2.99 -2.12 -7.82
CA GLY A 32 2.94 -0.98 -8.73
C GLY A 32 4.29 -0.27 -8.81
N SER A 33 4.63 0.23 -9.98
CA SER A 33 5.95 0.82 -10.26
C SER A 33 6.15 2.23 -9.72
N GLY A 34 5.19 2.74 -8.97
CA GLY A 34 5.41 3.98 -8.27
C GLY A 34 4.56 5.16 -8.74
N GLN A 35 4.68 6.30 -8.09
CA GLN A 35 3.84 7.47 -8.29
C GLN A 35 4.47 8.56 -9.18
N GLY A 36 5.57 8.30 -9.84
CA GLY A 36 6.26 9.26 -10.70
C GLY A 36 7.11 10.29 -9.93
N THR A 37 7.77 11.16 -10.66
CA THR A 37 8.72 12.12 -10.10
C THR A 37 8.08 13.20 -9.23
N THR A 38 6.77 13.38 -9.32
CA THR A 38 6.04 14.41 -8.56
C THR A 38 5.95 14.13 -7.07
N THR A 39 6.13 12.89 -6.66
CA THR A 39 6.13 12.48 -5.26
C THR A 39 7.55 12.33 -4.68
N ARG A 40 8.56 12.53 -5.49
CA ARG A 40 9.94 12.60 -5.03
C ARG A 40 10.25 13.99 -4.51
N GLU A 41 11.08 14.03 -3.49
CA GLU A 41 11.54 15.29 -2.89
C GLU A 41 12.13 16.19 -3.98
N PHE A 42 11.54 17.37 -4.13
CA PHE A 42 11.83 18.37 -5.17
C PHE A 42 11.75 17.87 -6.63
N GLY A 43 11.07 16.74 -6.87
CA GLY A 43 10.99 16.14 -8.22
C GLY A 43 12.31 15.56 -8.73
N GLU A 44 13.27 15.38 -7.89
CA GLU A 44 14.58 14.83 -8.27
C GLU A 44 14.57 13.30 -8.33
N SER A 45 15.19 12.71 -9.34
CA SER A 45 15.21 11.26 -9.54
C SER A 45 15.83 10.48 -8.37
N ALA A 46 16.75 11.09 -7.64
CA ALA A 46 17.35 10.54 -6.42
C ALA A 46 16.67 11.03 -5.14
N GLY A 47 15.61 11.84 -5.26
CA GLY A 47 14.88 12.38 -4.11
C GLY A 47 14.14 11.28 -3.35
N LYS A 48 13.94 11.51 -2.05
CA LYS A 48 13.14 10.62 -1.20
C LYS A 48 11.71 10.51 -1.74
N LEU A 49 11.16 9.29 -1.77
CA LEU A 49 9.77 9.04 -2.15
C LEU A 49 8.82 9.34 -1.00
N TYR A 50 7.66 9.87 -1.35
CA TYR A 50 6.54 10.16 -0.46
C TYR A 50 5.23 9.63 -1.04
N ALA A 51 4.17 9.70 -0.27
CA ALA A 51 2.80 9.39 -0.69
C ALA A 51 2.60 7.99 -1.29
N GLY A 52 3.27 6.98 -0.75
CA GLY A 52 3.05 5.59 -1.14
C GLY A 52 1.61 5.14 -0.88
N GLY A 53 1.02 4.38 -1.79
CA GLY A 53 -0.31 3.81 -1.62
C GLY A 53 -0.34 2.68 -0.57
N GLY A 54 -1.47 2.50 0.08
CA GLY A 54 -1.65 1.37 1.00
C GLY A 54 -1.87 0.04 0.27
N GLY A 55 -1.35 -1.05 0.80
CA GLY A 55 -1.59 -2.41 0.32
C GLY A 55 -3.00 -2.90 0.64
N GLY A 56 -3.57 -3.75 -0.19
CA GLY A 56 -4.87 -4.36 0.04
C GLY A 56 -4.83 -5.44 1.13
N GLY A 57 -5.93 -5.57 1.87
CA GLY A 57 -6.08 -6.68 2.82
C GLY A 57 -6.37 -8.01 2.12
N SER A 58 -5.86 -9.11 2.63
CA SER A 58 -6.13 -10.44 2.10
C SER A 58 -7.47 -10.98 2.59
N THR A 59 -7.95 -12.03 1.97
CA THR A 59 -9.10 -12.80 2.44
C THR A 59 -8.65 -14.23 2.82
N TYR A 60 -9.38 -14.82 3.75
CA TYR A 60 -9.23 -16.23 4.10
C TYR A 60 -10.60 -16.90 4.06
N ASP A 61 -10.67 -18.03 3.42
CA ASP A 61 -11.83 -18.90 3.45
C ASP A 61 -11.41 -20.37 3.58
N ARG A 62 -12.37 -21.28 3.47
CA ARG A 62 -12.15 -22.73 3.57
C ARG A 62 -11.14 -23.28 2.55
N ASN A 63 -10.84 -22.55 1.49
CA ASN A 63 -9.97 -22.98 0.40
C ASN A 63 -8.55 -22.41 0.51
N GLY A 64 -8.27 -21.61 1.52
CA GLY A 64 -6.92 -21.13 1.79
C GLY A 64 -6.82 -19.64 2.15
N GLN A 65 -5.63 -19.27 2.53
CA GLN A 65 -5.27 -17.92 2.92
C GLN A 65 -4.64 -17.17 1.75
N GLY A 66 -5.15 -15.99 1.48
CA GLY A 66 -4.52 -15.04 0.58
C GLY A 66 -3.37 -14.29 1.23
N THR A 67 -2.46 -13.78 0.43
CA THR A 67 -1.38 -12.90 0.88
C THR A 67 -1.84 -11.45 0.90
N ALA A 68 -1.56 -10.72 1.97
CA ALA A 68 -1.81 -9.30 2.04
C ALA A 68 -0.88 -8.53 1.09
N GLY A 69 -1.40 -7.47 0.51
CA GLY A 69 -0.62 -6.56 -0.31
C GLY A 69 0.37 -5.75 0.50
N VAL A 70 1.54 -5.50 -0.06
CA VAL A 70 2.55 -4.62 0.52
C VAL A 70 2.22 -3.16 0.20
N GLY A 71 2.50 -2.27 1.12
CA GLY A 71 2.40 -0.84 0.88
C GLY A 71 3.41 -0.37 -0.17
N GLY A 72 3.04 0.66 -0.93
CA GLY A 72 3.91 1.27 -1.93
C GLY A 72 5.10 1.99 -1.30
N GLU A 73 6.18 2.11 -2.05
CA GLU A 73 7.33 2.91 -1.64
C GLU A 73 6.91 4.36 -1.35
N GLY A 74 7.61 4.99 -0.44
CA GLY A 74 7.25 6.33 0.04
C GLY A 74 6.38 6.32 1.30
N GLY A 75 6.27 5.16 1.97
CA GLY A 75 5.65 5.06 3.29
C GLY A 75 4.25 4.43 3.33
N GLY A 76 3.82 3.74 2.28
CA GLY A 76 2.53 3.05 2.26
C GLY A 76 2.44 1.95 3.32
N GLY A 77 1.28 1.85 3.98
CA GLY A 77 1.01 0.81 4.96
C GLY A 77 0.67 -0.54 4.30
N ASN A 78 1.05 -1.64 4.93
CA ASN A 78 0.74 -2.99 4.45
C ASN A 78 -0.71 -3.36 4.76
N GLY A 79 -1.30 -4.18 3.91
CA GLY A 79 -2.61 -4.75 4.14
C GLY A 79 -2.62 -5.76 5.29
N GLY A 80 -3.79 -5.95 5.88
CA GLY A 80 -4.02 -6.95 6.92
C GLY A 80 -4.19 -8.35 6.37
N SER A 81 -3.91 -9.33 7.19
CA SER A 81 -4.13 -10.76 6.93
C SER A 81 -4.66 -11.44 8.17
N ILE A 82 -4.96 -12.76 8.08
CA ILE A 82 -5.31 -13.54 9.28
C ILE A 82 -4.16 -13.54 10.31
N ALA A 83 -2.93 -13.36 9.86
CA ALA A 83 -1.75 -13.37 10.72
C ALA A 83 -1.44 -12.01 11.36
N GLY A 84 -2.06 -10.93 10.89
CA GLY A 84 -1.77 -9.61 11.43
C GLY A 84 -2.66 -8.50 10.87
N GLU A 85 -2.73 -7.43 11.62
CA GLU A 85 -3.50 -6.24 11.24
C GLU A 85 -2.83 -5.44 10.13
N ALA A 86 -3.64 -4.63 9.45
CA ALA A 86 -3.12 -3.64 8.52
C ALA A 86 -2.25 -2.61 9.26
N THR A 87 -1.23 -2.10 8.59
CA THR A 87 -0.37 -1.05 9.15
C THR A 87 -0.72 0.32 8.58
N SER A 88 -0.55 1.34 9.39
CA SER A 88 -0.74 2.74 8.99
C SER A 88 0.32 3.17 7.97
N GLY A 89 -0.03 4.16 7.17
CA GLY A 89 0.95 4.89 6.39
C GLY A 89 1.98 5.55 7.32
N GLN A 90 3.21 5.67 6.85
CA GLN A 90 4.29 6.28 7.61
C GLN A 90 4.00 7.76 7.87
N GLU A 91 4.29 8.22 9.09
CA GLU A 91 4.16 9.64 9.44
C GLU A 91 5.05 10.53 8.57
N ASN A 92 4.59 11.73 8.32
CA ASN A 92 5.29 12.74 7.52
C ASN A 92 5.62 12.29 6.09
N THR A 93 4.72 11.50 5.48
CA THR A 93 4.86 11.05 4.10
C THR A 93 3.62 11.29 3.24
N GLY A 94 2.48 11.55 3.84
CA GLY A 94 1.20 11.64 3.12
C GLY A 94 0.72 10.31 2.53
N SER A 95 1.21 9.19 3.04
CA SER A 95 0.98 7.86 2.49
C SER A 95 -0.35 7.25 2.91
N GLY A 96 -0.87 6.33 2.13
CA GLY A 96 -2.07 5.56 2.45
C GLY A 96 -1.82 4.49 3.51
N GLY A 97 -2.84 4.20 4.32
CA GLY A 97 -2.85 3.03 5.20
C GLY A 97 -3.27 1.76 4.48
N GLY A 98 -2.93 0.62 5.01
CA GLY A 98 -3.31 -0.69 4.46
C GLY A 98 -4.79 -1.02 4.64
N GLY A 99 -5.34 -1.81 3.75
CA GLY A 99 -6.71 -2.33 3.81
C GLY A 99 -6.85 -3.42 4.89
N GLY A 100 -8.02 -3.47 5.53
CA GLY A 100 -8.34 -4.55 6.45
C GLY A 100 -8.62 -5.88 5.74
N THR A 101 -8.71 -6.95 6.49
CA THR A 101 -9.06 -8.29 6.00
C THR A 101 -10.41 -8.76 6.50
N ALA A 102 -11.02 -9.69 5.80
CA ALA A 102 -12.16 -10.46 6.24
C ALA A 102 -11.88 -11.95 6.06
N HIS A 103 -12.28 -12.76 7.03
CA HIS A 103 -12.12 -14.20 6.95
C HIS A 103 -13.33 -14.93 7.53
N ASP A 104 -13.65 -16.08 6.95
CA ASP A 104 -14.85 -16.85 7.29
C ASP A 104 -14.56 -17.99 8.28
N SER A 105 -13.29 -18.40 8.39
CA SER A 105 -12.92 -19.53 9.28
C SER A 105 -11.52 -19.33 9.88
N PRO A 106 -11.40 -19.01 11.16
CA PRO A 106 -12.49 -18.57 12.04
C PRO A 106 -13.05 -17.22 11.58
N PRO A 107 -14.34 -16.95 11.81
CA PRO A 107 -14.92 -15.68 11.42
C PRO A 107 -14.21 -14.51 12.07
N GLY A 108 -13.85 -13.51 11.30
CA GLY A 108 -13.16 -12.35 11.83
C GLY A 108 -12.90 -11.28 10.78
N ARG A 109 -12.52 -10.12 11.27
CA ARG A 109 -12.17 -8.98 10.43
C ARG A 109 -11.08 -8.18 11.11
N THR A 110 -10.11 -7.71 10.34
CA THR A 110 -9.24 -6.64 10.79
C THR A 110 -9.65 -5.32 10.15
N LYS A 111 -9.45 -4.24 10.85
CA LYS A 111 -9.73 -2.91 10.33
C LYS A 111 -8.64 -2.50 9.34
N GLY A 112 -9.00 -1.65 8.40
CA GLY A 112 -8.02 -0.88 7.64
C GLY A 112 -7.27 0.09 8.57
N ALA A 113 -6.06 0.42 8.21
CA ALA A 113 -5.22 1.32 8.97
C ALA A 113 -5.28 2.76 8.45
N ALA A 114 -4.90 3.70 9.27
CA ALA A 114 -4.92 5.12 8.92
C ALA A 114 -3.84 5.49 7.90
N GLY A 115 -4.08 6.54 7.12
CA GLY A 115 -3.03 7.18 6.33
C GLY A 115 -1.99 7.86 7.23
N GLY A 116 -0.81 8.08 6.71
CA GLY A 116 0.24 8.86 7.36
C GLY A 116 -0.04 10.37 7.27
N SER A 117 0.54 11.13 8.19
CA SER A 117 0.51 12.58 8.11
C SER A 117 1.28 13.08 6.88
N GLY A 118 0.89 14.26 6.39
CA GLY A 118 1.58 14.91 5.28
C GLY A 118 2.91 15.53 5.69
N ILE A 119 3.63 16.03 4.70
CA ILE A 119 4.90 16.74 4.87
C ILE A 119 4.97 17.92 3.90
N VAL A 120 5.66 18.96 4.31
CA VAL A 120 6.07 20.07 3.43
C VAL A 120 7.59 20.16 3.46
N CYS A 121 8.20 20.04 2.29
CA CYS A 121 9.66 20.17 2.13
C CYS A 121 9.97 21.53 1.48
N ILE A 122 10.88 22.29 2.08
CA ILE A 122 11.31 23.59 1.60
C ILE A 122 12.81 23.57 1.39
N ARG A 123 13.24 23.94 0.17
CA ARG A 123 14.66 24.15 -0.12
C ARG A 123 14.93 25.66 -0.22
N LEU A 124 15.82 26.13 0.59
CA LEU A 124 16.27 27.52 0.54
C LEU A 124 17.56 27.58 -0.30
N HIS A 125 17.58 28.52 -1.23
CA HIS A 125 18.78 28.84 -1.99
C HIS A 125 19.40 30.13 -1.41
N LYS A 126 20.69 30.07 -1.15
CA LYS A 126 21.48 31.25 -0.81
C LYS A 126 22.04 31.82 -2.11
N GLU A 127 21.76 33.08 -2.36
CA GLU A 127 22.42 33.79 -3.45
C GLU A 127 23.92 33.95 -3.14
N ALA A 128 24.72 33.76 -4.17
CA ALA A 128 26.16 33.91 -4.07
C ALA A 128 26.56 35.41 -3.99
#